data_93880a054451e7b3f65f79b92c0def69
#
_entry.id   93880a054451e7b3f65f79b92c0def69
#
_cell.length_a   1.000
_cell.length_b   1.000
_cell.length_c   1.000
_cell.angle_alpha   90.00
_cell.angle_beta   90.00
_cell.angle_gamma   90.00
#
_symmetry.space_group_name_H-M   'P 1'
#
loop_
_entity.id
_entity.type
_entity.pdbx_description
1 polymer ?
#
loop_
_entity_poly.entity_id
_entity_poly.type
_entity_poly.pdbx_seq_one_letter_code
_entity_poly.pdbx_strand_id
1 'polypeptide(L)'
;MSKLQELIKELCPEGVEFRKLWNVTIWDKKFNSVDKSKQPKVISYPYLLAKELFLLEQCNGNVFLLSTGEQTGWTTEELAGDYLCVGEVVTIPWGKSRKVSEVMKYYKGKFVTADNRIATSNDTSILSNKYLYYWLLTQSDSIDKCYRGAGIQHPDMSKILDFEIPLPPLEIQNEIVRILDTFTSHAAELQAELQARKEQYEYYRNK
;
A
#
# COMPACT_ATOMS: atom_id res chain seq x y z
N MET A 1 25.19 -3.54 -18.92
CA MET A 1 24.09 -2.62 -18.58
C MET A 1 23.00 -3.45 -17.94
N SER A 2 22.28 -2.96 -16.94
CA SER A 2 21.15 -3.73 -16.39
C SER A 2 19.95 -3.66 -17.35
N LYS A 3 19.06 -4.67 -17.32
CA LYS A 3 17.83 -4.67 -18.12
C LYS A 3 17.01 -3.39 -17.94
N LEU A 4 16.92 -2.88 -16.71
CA LEU A 4 16.23 -1.62 -16.43
C LEU A 4 16.88 -0.43 -17.15
N GLN A 5 18.22 -0.34 -17.17
CA GLN A 5 18.94 0.74 -17.88
C GLN A 5 18.71 0.67 -19.40
N GLU A 6 18.64 -0.52 -19.96
CA GLU A 6 18.34 -0.73 -21.39
C GLU A 6 16.94 -0.26 -21.71
N LEU A 7 15.94 -0.69 -20.94
CA LEU A 7 14.54 -0.26 -21.10
C LEU A 7 14.37 1.26 -20.98
N ILE A 8 15.02 1.90 -19.99
CA ILE A 8 14.95 3.36 -19.83
C ILE A 8 15.53 4.07 -21.05
N LYS A 9 16.68 3.61 -21.56
CA LYS A 9 17.32 4.21 -22.73
C LYS A 9 16.47 4.05 -24.00
N GLU A 10 15.79 2.92 -24.14
CA GLU A 10 14.98 2.60 -25.32
C GLU A 10 13.62 3.29 -25.29
N LEU A 11 12.91 3.21 -24.15
CA LEU A 11 11.51 3.62 -24.04
C LEU A 11 11.32 5.04 -23.47
N CYS A 12 12.34 5.63 -22.83
CA CYS A 12 12.28 6.96 -22.26
C CYS A 12 13.46 7.84 -22.66
N PRO A 13 13.86 7.93 -23.96
CA PRO A 13 15.01 8.72 -24.39
C PRO A 13 14.86 10.22 -24.08
N GLU A 14 13.62 10.74 -24.07
CA GLU A 14 13.28 12.13 -23.77
C GLU A 14 12.89 12.36 -22.30
N GLY A 15 13.02 11.35 -21.43
CA GLY A 15 12.63 11.39 -20.02
C GLY A 15 11.27 10.77 -19.76
N VAL A 16 10.73 11.03 -18.56
CA VAL A 16 9.49 10.42 -18.07
C VAL A 16 8.47 11.52 -17.77
N GLU A 17 7.22 11.31 -18.17
CA GLU A 17 6.11 12.18 -17.82
C GLU A 17 5.80 12.08 -16.31
N PHE A 18 5.46 13.21 -15.68
CA PHE A 18 5.00 13.28 -14.30
C PHE A 18 3.53 13.73 -14.27
N ARG A 19 2.71 13.05 -13.49
CA ARG A 19 1.33 13.43 -13.25
C ARG A 19 1.01 13.46 -11.77
N LYS A 20 0.08 14.32 -11.38
CA LYS A 20 -0.41 14.38 -9.99
C LYS A 20 -1.22 13.13 -9.67
N LEU A 21 -1.10 12.65 -8.42
CA LEU A 21 -1.79 11.44 -7.96
C LEU A 21 -3.29 11.49 -8.22
N TRP A 22 -3.95 12.64 -7.98
CA TRP A 22 -5.39 12.76 -8.22
C TRP A 22 -5.79 12.53 -9.69
N ASN A 23 -4.87 12.69 -10.63
CA ASN A 23 -5.13 12.51 -12.07
C ASN A 23 -5.04 11.05 -12.52
N VAL A 24 -4.30 10.22 -11.79
CA VAL A 24 -4.01 8.83 -12.18
C VAL A 24 -4.51 7.79 -11.19
N THR A 25 -5.17 8.22 -10.09
CA THR A 25 -5.69 7.33 -9.06
C THR A 25 -7.15 7.61 -8.75
N ILE A 26 -7.86 6.58 -8.30
CA ILE A 26 -9.19 6.68 -7.68
C ILE A 26 -9.02 6.32 -6.21
N TRP A 27 -9.69 7.06 -5.33
CA TRP A 27 -9.63 6.86 -3.89
C TRP A 27 -10.98 6.41 -3.34
N ASP A 28 -10.96 5.68 -2.24
CA ASP A 28 -12.16 5.43 -1.46
C ASP A 28 -12.56 6.72 -0.76
N LYS A 29 -13.84 7.04 -0.72
CA LYS A 29 -14.41 8.25 -0.10
C LYS A 29 -13.98 9.57 -0.75
N LYS A 30 -14.85 10.56 -0.66
CA LYS A 30 -14.52 11.95 -0.93
C LYS A 30 -13.84 12.57 0.28
N PHE A 31 -12.78 13.33 0.04
CA PHE A 31 -12.08 14.05 1.09
C PHE A 31 -12.57 15.50 1.11
N ASN A 32 -13.09 15.96 2.26
CA ASN A 32 -13.64 17.32 2.40
C ASN A 32 -12.61 18.43 2.15
N SER A 33 -11.32 18.13 2.36
CA SER A 33 -10.21 19.04 2.12
C SER A 33 -9.73 19.10 0.67
N VAL A 34 -10.29 18.26 -0.21
CA VAL A 34 -9.87 18.12 -1.62
C VAL A 34 -10.93 18.74 -2.53
N ASP A 35 -10.49 19.54 -3.50
CA ASP A 35 -11.39 20.08 -4.52
C ASP A 35 -12.10 18.94 -5.26
N LYS A 36 -13.41 19.14 -5.52
CA LYS A 36 -14.27 18.13 -6.15
C LYS A 36 -13.78 17.72 -7.55
N SER A 37 -13.13 18.62 -8.27
CA SER A 37 -12.56 18.38 -9.59
C SER A 37 -11.41 17.37 -9.56
N LYS A 38 -10.69 17.26 -8.43
CA LYS A 38 -9.60 16.29 -8.23
C LYS A 38 -10.10 14.88 -7.83
N GLN A 39 -11.38 14.76 -7.49
CA GLN A 39 -12.01 13.47 -7.16
C GLN A 39 -13.35 13.28 -7.91
N PRO A 40 -13.34 13.23 -9.25
CA PRO A 40 -14.56 13.07 -10.03
C PRO A 40 -15.22 11.71 -9.78
N LYS A 41 -14.41 10.69 -9.46
CA LYS A 41 -14.84 9.33 -9.11
C LYS A 41 -14.29 8.94 -7.74
N VAL A 42 -15.02 8.11 -7.03
CA VAL A 42 -14.61 7.48 -5.76
C VAL A 42 -15.02 6.01 -5.77
N ILE A 43 -14.28 5.20 -5.04
CA ILE A 43 -14.64 3.83 -4.70
C ILE A 43 -15.25 3.88 -3.30
N SER A 44 -16.35 3.21 -3.04
CA SER A 44 -16.93 3.15 -1.69
C SER A 44 -16.79 1.74 -1.16
N TYR A 45 -15.70 1.46 -0.46
CA TYR A 45 -15.53 0.20 0.25
C TYR A 45 -16.25 0.28 1.61
N PRO A 46 -17.08 -0.72 1.96
CA PRO A 46 -17.53 -0.88 3.33
C PRO A 46 -16.35 -1.16 4.24
N TYR A 47 -16.37 -0.64 5.47
CA TYR A 47 -15.26 -0.83 6.40
C TYR A 47 -15.76 -1.07 7.82
N LEU A 48 -14.95 -1.74 8.62
CA LEU A 48 -15.13 -1.99 10.03
C LEU A 48 -14.24 -1.09 10.88
N LEU A 49 -14.60 -0.89 12.14
CA LEU A 49 -13.65 -0.34 13.11
C LEU A 49 -12.54 -1.36 13.37
N ALA A 50 -11.35 -0.89 13.75
CA ALA A 50 -10.19 -1.76 13.95
C ALA A 50 -10.45 -2.90 14.95
N LYS A 51 -11.25 -2.65 16.00
CA LYS A 51 -11.63 -3.68 16.98
C LYS A 51 -12.53 -4.76 16.37
N GLU A 52 -13.47 -4.37 15.52
CA GLU A 52 -14.43 -5.26 14.86
C GLU A 52 -13.73 -6.11 13.81
N LEU A 53 -12.76 -5.52 13.09
CA LEU A 53 -12.00 -6.20 12.06
C LEU A 53 -11.33 -7.47 12.60
N PHE A 54 -10.65 -7.38 13.75
CA PHE A 54 -9.92 -8.51 14.34
C PHE A 54 -10.81 -9.52 15.07
N LEU A 55 -12.09 -9.20 15.33
CA LEU A 55 -13.05 -10.19 15.80
C LEU A 55 -13.41 -11.24 14.71
N LEU A 56 -13.12 -10.90 13.45
CA LEU A 56 -13.34 -11.80 12.32
C LEU A 56 -12.15 -12.75 12.07
N GLU A 57 -11.04 -12.61 12.81
CA GLU A 57 -9.81 -13.36 12.53
C GLU A 57 -10.00 -14.87 12.63
N GLN A 58 -9.50 -15.61 11.62
CA GLN A 58 -9.54 -17.07 11.53
C GLN A 58 -8.21 -17.61 10.99
N CYS A 59 -7.72 -18.70 11.57
CA CYS A 59 -6.43 -19.31 11.19
C CYS A 59 -6.36 -19.77 9.71
N ASN A 60 -7.50 -20.16 9.12
CA ASN A 60 -7.57 -20.74 7.77
C ASN A 60 -8.44 -19.90 6.83
N GLY A 61 -8.43 -18.58 7.01
CA GLY A 61 -9.18 -17.67 6.15
C GLY A 61 -8.56 -17.46 4.77
N ASN A 62 -9.39 -17.06 3.81
CA ASN A 62 -8.98 -16.71 2.44
C ASN A 62 -9.27 -15.23 2.10
N VAL A 63 -9.75 -14.46 3.06
CA VAL A 63 -10.04 -13.03 2.98
C VAL A 63 -9.10 -12.28 3.90
N PHE A 64 -8.35 -11.32 3.35
CA PHE A 64 -7.33 -10.58 4.08
C PHE A 64 -7.94 -9.50 4.97
N LEU A 65 -7.49 -9.37 6.20
CA LEU A 65 -7.87 -8.29 7.11
C LEU A 65 -6.93 -7.09 6.92
N LEU A 66 -7.40 -6.11 6.15
CA LEU A 66 -6.64 -4.92 5.75
C LEU A 66 -6.76 -3.83 6.84
N SER A 67 -5.97 -3.97 7.90
CA SER A 67 -5.97 -3.03 9.03
C SER A 67 -5.27 -1.71 8.72
N THR A 68 -5.42 -0.72 9.60
CA THR A 68 -4.70 0.56 9.56
C THR A 68 -3.31 0.50 10.22
N GLY A 69 -3.02 -0.54 11.01
CA GLY A 69 -1.75 -0.77 11.71
C GLY A 69 -0.90 -1.85 11.02
N GLU A 70 0.17 -2.29 11.68
CA GLU A 70 1.04 -3.37 11.21
C GLU A 70 0.33 -4.73 11.22
N GLN A 71 -0.46 -4.98 12.26
CA GLN A 71 -1.15 -6.25 12.40
C GLN A 71 -2.05 -6.50 11.21
N THR A 72 -1.98 -7.72 10.69
CA THR A 72 -2.84 -8.24 9.63
C THR A 72 -3.35 -9.61 10.07
N GLY A 73 -4.33 -10.14 9.38
CA GLY A 73 -4.88 -11.47 9.65
C GLY A 73 -5.68 -11.95 8.47
N TRP A 74 -6.39 -13.03 8.66
CA TRP A 74 -7.25 -13.66 7.67
C TRP A 74 -8.61 -13.94 8.25
N THR A 75 -9.64 -13.96 7.39
CA THR A 75 -10.99 -14.38 7.73
C THR A 75 -11.61 -15.18 6.58
N THR A 76 -12.80 -15.69 6.77
CA THR A 76 -13.58 -16.38 5.73
C THR A 76 -14.53 -15.43 5.02
N GLU A 77 -14.99 -15.82 3.82
CA GLU A 77 -16.00 -15.04 3.09
C GLU A 77 -17.34 -14.97 3.84
N GLU A 78 -17.68 -16.04 4.56
CA GLU A 78 -18.89 -16.09 5.38
C GLU A 78 -18.86 -15.04 6.50
N LEU A 79 -17.74 -14.94 7.25
CA LEU A 79 -17.59 -13.95 8.30
C LEU A 79 -17.41 -12.53 7.78
N ALA A 80 -16.81 -12.37 6.61
CA ALA A 80 -16.69 -11.07 5.95
C ALA A 80 -18.05 -10.48 5.56
N GLY A 81 -18.98 -11.32 5.13
CA GLY A 81 -20.37 -10.93 4.81
C GLY A 81 -20.42 -9.70 3.89
N ASP A 82 -21.21 -8.71 4.28
CA ASP A 82 -21.42 -7.46 3.53
C ASP A 82 -20.16 -6.55 3.48
N TYR A 83 -19.12 -6.86 4.27
CA TYR A 83 -17.85 -6.14 4.27
C TYR A 83 -16.81 -6.73 3.32
N LEU A 84 -17.17 -7.81 2.60
CA LEU A 84 -16.28 -8.44 1.63
C LEU A 84 -16.01 -7.50 0.46
N CYS A 85 -14.75 -7.19 0.24
CA CYS A 85 -14.26 -6.41 -0.88
C CYS A 85 -13.36 -7.26 -1.78
N VAL A 86 -13.31 -6.93 -3.06
CA VAL A 86 -12.38 -7.54 -4.03
C VAL A 86 -11.71 -6.43 -4.82
N GLY A 87 -10.39 -6.49 -4.94
CA GLY A 87 -9.66 -5.49 -5.71
C GLY A 87 -8.15 -5.61 -5.59
N GLU A 88 -7.47 -4.68 -6.25
CA GLU A 88 -6.04 -4.45 -6.13
C GLU A 88 -5.83 -3.02 -5.62
N VAL A 89 -5.30 -2.90 -4.42
CA VAL A 89 -5.37 -1.65 -3.64
C VAL A 89 -4.06 -1.31 -2.96
N VAL A 90 -3.86 -0.01 -2.76
CA VAL A 90 -2.79 0.56 -1.94
C VAL A 90 -3.44 1.36 -0.81
N THR A 91 -2.91 1.24 0.41
CA THR A 91 -3.48 1.95 1.56
C THR A 91 -2.54 2.99 2.14
N ILE A 92 -3.12 4.11 2.57
CA ILE A 92 -2.52 5.05 3.51
C ILE A 92 -3.39 5.04 4.76
N PRO A 93 -2.84 4.90 5.98
CA PRO A 93 -3.66 4.85 7.19
C PRO A 93 -4.39 6.17 7.43
N TRP A 94 -5.67 6.10 7.82
CA TRP A 94 -6.42 7.29 8.24
C TRP A 94 -5.87 7.89 9.51
N GLY A 95 -5.50 7.05 10.48
CA GLY A 95 -4.90 7.47 11.73
C GLY A 95 -3.61 6.71 11.98
N LYS A 96 -2.54 7.39 12.34
CA LYS A 96 -1.26 6.74 12.63
C LYS A 96 -0.61 7.26 13.90
N SER A 97 0.15 6.36 14.54
CA SER A 97 1.10 6.65 15.62
C SER A 97 2.54 6.23 15.26
N ARG A 98 2.76 5.70 14.07
CA ARG A 98 4.03 5.20 13.52
C ARG A 98 4.33 5.84 12.17
N LYS A 99 5.51 5.57 11.61
CA LYS A 99 5.83 6.00 10.24
C LYS A 99 4.89 5.36 9.23
N VAL A 100 4.51 6.13 8.21
CA VAL A 100 3.61 5.67 7.14
C VAL A 100 4.21 4.46 6.42
N SER A 101 5.53 4.43 6.20
CA SER A 101 6.23 3.30 5.57
C SER A 101 6.05 1.96 6.29
N GLU A 102 5.79 1.96 7.59
CA GLU A 102 5.60 0.74 8.40
C GLU A 102 4.18 0.17 8.28
N VAL A 103 3.21 0.99 7.86
CA VAL A 103 1.78 0.64 7.91
C VAL A 103 1.05 0.74 6.57
N MET A 104 1.67 1.35 5.55
CA MET A 104 1.14 1.27 4.18
C MET A 104 1.14 -0.16 3.68
N LYS A 105 0.09 -0.53 2.95
CA LYS A 105 -0.06 -1.88 2.42
C LYS A 105 -0.43 -1.85 0.94
N TYR A 106 0.06 -2.82 0.22
CA TYR A 106 -0.46 -3.25 -1.07
C TYR A 106 -1.15 -4.60 -0.89
N TYR A 107 -2.31 -4.75 -1.47
CA TYR A 107 -3.01 -6.03 -1.49
C TYR A 107 -3.79 -6.23 -2.79
N LYS A 108 -3.83 -7.47 -3.25
CA LYS A 108 -4.62 -7.90 -4.41
C LYS A 108 -5.38 -9.16 -4.07
N GLY A 109 -6.70 -9.09 -4.09
CA GLY A 109 -7.56 -10.22 -3.80
C GLY A 109 -8.81 -9.83 -3.02
N LYS A 110 -9.32 -10.75 -2.19
CA LYS A 110 -10.46 -10.58 -1.31
C LYS A 110 -10.01 -10.02 0.03
N PHE A 111 -10.65 -8.97 0.52
CA PHE A 111 -10.29 -8.34 1.78
C PHE A 111 -11.48 -7.73 2.51
N VAL A 112 -11.34 -7.54 3.80
CA VAL A 112 -12.15 -6.65 4.64
C VAL A 112 -11.23 -5.54 5.12
N THR A 113 -11.67 -4.28 5.05
CA THR A 113 -10.82 -3.15 5.42
C THR A 113 -11.25 -2.48 6.71
N ALA A 114 -10.28 -1.96 7.46
CA ALA A 114 -10.53 -0.93 8.46
C ALA A 114 -10.61 0.46 7.78
N ASP A 115 -10.71 1.54 8.58
CA ASP A 115 -10.81 2.93 8.04
C ASP A 115 -9.47 3.40 7.45
N ASN A 116 -9.07 2.79 6.35
CA ASN A 116 -7.92 3.21 5.54
C ASN A 116 -8.31 4.29 4.52
N ARG A 117 -7.29 4.95 3.95
CA ARG A 117 -7.40 5.68 2.69
C ARG A 117 -6.87 4.78 1.60
N ILE A 118 -7.77 4.26 0.80
CA ILE A 118 -7.49 3.25 -0.21
C ILE A 118 -7.41 3.92 -1.57
N ALA A 119 -6.33 3.64 -2.28
CA ALA A 119 -6.10 4.07 -3.65
C ALA A 119 -6.02 2.88 -4.60
N THR A 120 -6.46 3.10 -5.81
CA THR A 120 -6.18 2.25 -6.96
C THR A 120 -5.90 3.10 -8.19
N SER A 121 -5.18 2.57 -9.16
CA SER A 121 -5.02 3.22 -10.47
C SER A 121 -6.38 3.45 -11.13
N ASN A 122 -6.55 4.59 -11.77
CA ASN A 122 -7.74 4.84 -12.60
C ASN A 122 -7.64 4.16 -13.98
N ASP A 123 -6.42 3.81 -14.42
CA ASP A 123 -6.12 3.11 -15.65
C ASP A 123 -4.86 2.25 -15.47
N THR A 124 -5.04 0.94 -15.32
CA THR A 124 -3.94 -0.01 -15.14
C THR A 124 -3.09 -0.23 -16.39
N SER A 125 -3.49 0.29 -17.55
CA SER A 125 -2.65 0.32 -18.75
C SER A 125 -1.61 1.45 -18.71
N ILE A 126 -1.76 2.40 -17.79
CA ILE A 126 -0.86 3.56 -17.60
C ILE A 126 -0.08 3.44 -16.29
N LEU A 127 -0.75 3.04 -15.21
CA LEU A 127 -0.17 2.97 -13.87
C LEU A 127 -0.49 1.63 -13.19
N SER A 128 0.54 0.83 -12.92
CA SER A 128 0.43 -0.38 -12.11
C SER A 128 0.20 -0.02 -10.62
N ASN A 129 -0.76 -0.67 -9.96
CA ASN A 129 -1.02 -0.45 -8.53
C ASN A 129 0.18 -0.83 -7.66
N LYS A 130 0.94 -1.84 -8.04
CA LYS A 130 2.11 -2.25 -7.29
C LYS A 130 3.28 -1.28 -7.46
N TYR A 131 3.43 -0.69 -8.65
CA TYR A 131 4.36 0.41 -8.87
C TYR A 131 3.95 1.66 -8.05
N LEU A 132 2.66 2.01 -8.04
CA LEU A 132 2.11 3.07 -7.18
C LEU A 132 2.48 2.84 -5.71
N TYR A 133 2.32 1.62 -5.20
CA TYR A 133 2.69 1.27 -3.83
C TYR A 133 4.17 1.53 -3.55
N TYR A 134 5.07 1.02 -4.38
CA TYR A 134 6.50 1.23 -4.20
C TYR A 134 6.89 2.70 -4.32
N TRP A 135 6.29 3.42 -5.26
CA TRP A 135 6.53 4.86 -5.37
C TRP A 135 6.06 5.61 -4.11
N LEU A 136 4.87 5.32 -3.59
CA LEU A 136 4.38 5.91 -2.33
C LEU A 136 5.30 5.60 -1.15
N LEU A 137 5.89 4.40 -1.08
CA LEU A 137 6.90 4.07 -0.07
C LEU A 137 8.13 4.97 -0.18
N THR A 138 8.59 5.31 -1.38
CA THR A 138 9.71 6.27 -1.55
C THR A 138 9.34 7.67 -1.10
N GLN A 139 8.06 8.02 -1.10
CA GLN A 139 7.55 9.32 -0.65
C GLN A 139 7.14 9.32 0.84
N SER A 140 7.37 8.25 1.57
CA SER A 140 6.84 8.06 2.94
C SER A 140 7.21 9.20 3.89
N ASP A 141 8.44 9.71 3.87
CA ASP A 141 8.85 10.86 4.71
C ASP A 141 8.14 12.16 4.32
N SER A 142 7.80 12.36 3.05
CA SER A 142 7.04 13.50 2.58
C SER A 142 5.56 13.36 2.93
N ILE A 143 5.03 12.13 2.84
CA ILE A 143 3.68 11.80 3.27
C ILE A 143 3.54 11.97 4.78
N ASP A 144 4.53 11.55 5.58
CA ASP A 144 4.55 11.73 7.03
C ASP A 144 4.41 13.21 7.44
N LYS A 145 5.05 14.12 6.71
CA LYS A 145 4.92 15.57 6.91
C LYS A 145 3.53 16.13 6.59
N CYS A 146 2.71 15.38 5.85
CA CYS A 146 1.32 15.74 5.58
C CYS A 146 0.36 15.31 6.69
N TYR A 147 0.81 14.54 7.68
CA TYR A 147 -0.01 14.16 8.82
C TYR A 147 -0.04 15.25 9.89
N ARG A 148 -1.20 15.46 10.52
CA ARG A 148 -1.43 16.47 11.54
C ARG A 148 -2.22 15.89 12.72
N GLY A 149 -1.99 16.40 13.92
CA GLY A 149 -2.65 16.03 15.16
C GLY A 149 -1.64 15.84 16.29
N ALA A 150 -2.08 16.06 17.53
CA ALA A 150 -1.25 15.94 18.73
C ALA A 150 -1.17 14.50 19.30
N GLY A 151 -2.14 13.66 18.98
CA GLY A 151 -2.19 12.24 19.36
C GLY A 151 -2.18 11.35 18.13
N ILE A 152 -3.35 10.81 17.75
CA ILE A 152 -3.50 10.13 16.48
C ILE A 152 -3.44 11.19 15.38
N GLN A 153 -2.47 11.05 14.48
CA GLN A 153 -2.28 11.99 13.38
C GLN A 153 -3.12 11.56 12.18
N HIS A 154 -3.68 12.52 11.45
CA HIS A 154 -4.51 12.30 10.26
C HIS A 154 -3.89 12.93 9.02
N PRO A 155 -4.02 12.31 7.83
CA PRO A 155 -3.41 12.79 6.59
C PRO A 155 -4.14 13.99 6.01
N ASP A 156 -3.39 14.99 5.58
CA ASP A 156 -3.88 16.08 4.73
C ASP A 156 -3.92 15.58 3.28
N MET A 157 -5.05 14.99 2.89
CA MET A 157 -5.21 14.38 1.57
C MET A 157 -5.10 15.40 0.43
N SER A 158 -5.38 16.69 0.67
CA SER A 158 -5.22 17.70 -0.37
C SER A 158 -3.78 17.87 -0.82
N LYS A 159 -2.83 17.70 0.09
CA LYS A 159 -1.40 17.73 -0.21
C LYS A 159 -0.90 16.44 -0.82
N ILE A 160 -1.36 15.30 -0.30
CA ILE A 160 -0.92 13.98 -0.78
C ILE A 160 -1.37 13.76 -2.23
N LEU A 161 -2.61 14.17 -2.57
CA LEU A 161 -3.10 14.04 -3.93
C LEU A 161 -2.36 14.92 -4.94
N ASP A 162 -1.71 15.97 -4.49
CA ASP A 162 -0.92 16.88 -5.36
C ASP A 162 0.54 16.40 -5.58
N PHE A 163 0.95 15.28 -5.00
CA PHE A 163 2.25 14.69 -5.31
C PHE A 163 2.30 14.24 -6.77
N GLU A 164 3.47 14.40 -7.38
CA GLU A 164 3.71 14.07 -8.78
C GLU A 164 4.44 12.73 -8.91
N ILE A 165 3.76 11.74 -9.50
CA ILE A 165 4.30 10.41 -9.76
C ILE A 165 4.87 10.34 -11.18
N PRO A 166 6.10 9.83 -11.39
CA PRO A 166 6.60 9.52 -12.72
C PRO A 166 5.86 8.34 -13.34
N LEU A 167 5.54 8.45 -14.62
CA LEU A 167 4.79 7.45 -15.38
C LEU A 167 5.62 6.91 -16.55
N PRO A 168 6.67 6.14 -16.30
CA PRO A 168 7.34 5.45 -17.40
C PRO A 168 6.40 4.38 -17.99
N PRO A 169 6.66 3.89 -19.20
CA PRO A 169 5.95 2.76 -19.79
C PRO A 169 5.84 1.57 -18.84
N LEU A 170 4.75 0.77 -18.96
CA LEU A 170 4.47 -0.35 -18.06
C LEU A 170 5.61 -1.37 -17.98
N GLU A 171 6.36 -1.56 -19.04
CA GLU A 171 7.52 -2.44 -19.09
C GLU A 171 8.57 -2.03 -18.05
N ILE A 172 8.82 -0.73 -17.92
CA ILE A 172 9.74 -0.17 -16.93
C ILE A 172 9.15 -0.28 -15.53
N GLN A 173 7.86 0.07 -15.37
CA GLN A 173 7.17 -0.08 -14.06
C GLN A 173 7.24 -1.53 -13.58
N ASN A 174 6.94 -2.50 -14.45
CA ASN A 174 6.97 -3.92 -14.13
C ASN A 174 8.39 -4.41 -13.78
N GLU A 175 9.41 -3.92 -14.48
CA GLU A 175 10.80 -4.29 -14.16
C GLU A 175 11.25 -3.70 -12.81
N ILE A 176 10.86 -2.46 -12.49
CA ILE A 176 11.08 -1.86 -11.18
C ILE A 176 10.38 -2.70 -10.08
N VAL A 177 9.12 -3.05 -10.27
CA VAL A 177 8.34 -3.88 -9.35
C VAL A 177 9.02 -5.24 -9.15
N ARG A 178 9.44 -5.91 -10.24
CA ARG A 178 10.12 -7.21 -10.18
C ARG A 178 11.41 -7.14 -9.35
N ILE A 179 12.20 -6.10 -9.54
CA ILE A 179 13.45 -5.90 -8.78
C ILE A 179 13.13 -5.70 -7.30
N LEU A 180 12.18 -4.82 -6.97
CA LEU A 180 11.83 -4.51 -5.59
C LEU A 180 11.17 -5.70 -4.87
N ASP A 181 10.33 -6.47 -5.57
CA ASP A 181 9.76 -7.71 -5.05
C ASP A 181 10.85 -8.73 -4.69
N THR A 182 11.84 -8.88 -5.56
CA THR A 182 12.97 -9.79 -5.31
C THR A 182 13.73 -9.37 -4.04
N PHE A 183 14.02 -8.08 -3.86
CA PHE A 183 14.68 -7.59 -2.65
C PHE A 183 13.82 -7.78 -1.40
N THR A 184 12.52 -7.51 -1.49
CA THR A 184 11.59 -7.68 -0.37
C THR A 184 11.50 -9.15 0.06
N SER A 185 11.43 -10.08 -0.90
CA SER A 185 11.42 -11.53 -0.62
C SER A 185 12.70 -11.96 0.08
N HIS A 186 13.86 -11.59 -0.47
CA HIS A 186 15.15 -11.94 0.16
C HIS A 186 15.32 -11.32 1.54
N ALA A 187 14.85 -10.09 1.76
CA ALA A 187 14.88 -9.46 3.09
C ALA A 187 14.03 -10.24 4.09
N ALA A 188 12.84 -10.68 3.70
CA ALA A 188 11.95 -11.48 4.54
C ALA A 188 12.57 -12.86 4.87
N GLU A 189 13.19 -13.53 3.90
CA GLU A 189 13.90 -14.80 4.09
C GLU A 189 15.05 -14.64 5.09
N LEU A 190 15.89 -13.61 4.93
CA LEU A 190 16.99 -13.31 5.85
C LEU A 190 16.51 -12.99 7.27
N GLN A 191 15.40 -12.27 7.41
CA GLN A 191 14.80 -12.02 8.72
C GLN A 191 14.31 -13.29 9.40
N ALA A 192 13.65 -14.19 8.65
CA ALA A 192 13.19 -15.47 9.16
C ALA A 192 14.36 -16.35 9.59
N GLU A 193 15.45 -16.42 8.79
CA GLU A 193 16.66 -17.14 9.13
C GLU A 193 17.32 -16.56 10.40
N LEU A 194 17.43 -15.25 10.49
CA LEU A 194 18.00 -14.58 11.67
C LEU A 194 17.21 -14.89 12.93
N GLN A 195 15.87 -14.90 12.85
CA GLN A 195 15.01 -15.25 13.96
C GLN A 195 15.21 -16.70 14.40
N ALA A 196 15.22 -17.63 13.45
CA ALA A 196 15.46 -19.06 13.73
C ALA A 196 16.83 -19.30 14.40
N ARG A 197 17.88 -18.61 13.94
CA ARG A 197 19.22 -18.68 14.55
C ARG A 197 19.27 -18.12 15.97
N LYS A 198 18.53 -17.04 16.25
CA LYS A 198 18.41 -16.49 17.61
C LYS A 198 17.74 -17.48 18.54
N GLU A 199 16.65 -18.09 18.13
CA GLU A 199 15.94 -19.12 18.93
C GLU A 199 16.83 -20.33 19.20
N GLN A 200 17.55 -20.80 18.17
CA GLN A 200 18.53 -21.88 18.31
C GLN A 200 19.64 -21.53 19.30
N TYR A 201 20.19 -20.30 19.22
CA TYR A 201 21.23 -19.84 20.14
C TYR A 201 20.72 -19.78 21.58
N GLU A 202 19.54 -19.23 21.80
CA GLU A 202 18.93 -19.17 23.14
C GLU A 202 18.67 -20.55 23.73
N TYR A 203 18.22 -21.50 22.92
CA TYR A 203 18.03 -22.89 23.34
C TYR A 203 19.35 -23.53 23.83
N TYR A 204 20.45 -23.37 23.09
CA TYR A 204 21.74 -23.96 23.50
C TYR A 204 22.41 -23.21 24.64
N ARG A 205 22.22 -21.93 24.77
CA ARG A 205 22.76 -21.14 25.89
C ARG A 205 22.11 -21.48 27.25
N ASN A 206 20.85 -21.89 27.23
CA ASN A 206 20.06 -22.17 28.44
C ASN A 206 20.08 -23.67 28.81
N LYS A 207 20.86 -24.51 28.12
CA LYS A 207 21.21 -25.90 28.48
C LYS A 207 22.50 -25.95 29.28
#